data_ec2eb82ae9e374d3a80b4b94a92a2ea0
#
_entry.id   ec2eb82ae9e374d3a80b4b94a92a2ea0
#
_cell.length_a   1.000
_cell.length_b   1.000
_cell.length_c   1.000
_cell.angle_alpha   90.00
_cell.angle_beta   90.00
_cell.angle_gamma   90.00
#
_symmetry.space_group_name_H-M   'P 1'
#
loop_
_entity.id
_entity.type
_entity.pdbx_description
1 polymer ?
#
loop_
_entity_poly.entity_id
_entity_poly.type
_entity_poly.pdbx_seq_one_letter_code
_entity_poly.pdbx_strand_id
1 'polypeptide(L)'
;MSRDCVMVAGINSRLIIFFLFFFKLQGALNSQDIMKDINISINQAFESYKSKKLKIIDIRTYKEWKMTGIIPNSYLINMHEEDFSENINFIKETEKVLDENKEFDVAFICASGARSEIAANYFIEKDYKNIFHIPEGILGKNKDGWLFLGYPMESYIDK
;
A
#
# COMPACT_ATOMS: atom_id res chain seq x y z
N MET A 1 47.80 -60.39 3.39
CA MET A 1 47.79 -59.31 2.37
C MET A 1 46.44 -59.37 1.65
N SER A 2 45.53 -58.60 2.06
CA SER A 2 44.19 -58.47 1.46
C SER A 2 44.04 -57.05 1.01
N ARG A 3 43.73 -56.85 -0.28
CA ARG A 3 43.46 -55.54 -0.89
C ARG A 3 41.94 -55.34 -0.92
N ASP A 4 41.45 -54.49 -0.09
CA ASP A 4 40.03 -54.08 -0.13
C ASP A 4 39.82 -53.07 -1.28
N CYS A 5 39.09 -53.53 -2.28
CA CYS A 5 38.69 -52.74 -3.43
C CYS A 5 37.40 -51.98 -3.07
N VAL A 6 37.49 -50.69 -2.81
CA VAL A 6 36.33 -49.85 -2.60
C VAL A 6 35.71 -49.56 -3.96
N MET A 7 34.55 -50.13 -4.24
CA MET A 7 33.72 -49.76 -5.40
C MET A 7 33.07 -48.40 -5.16
N VAL A 8 33.52 -47.41 -5.90
CA VAL A 8 32.83 -46.13 -6.00
C VAL A 8 31.66 -46.33 -6.96
N ALA A 9 30.45 -46.37 -6.40
CA ALA A 9 29.22 -46.45 -7.16
C ALA A 9 29.06 -45.14 -7.96
N GLY A 10 29.10 -45.26 -9.31
CA GLY A 10 28.92 -44.14 -10.21
C GLY A 10 27.54 -43.50 -10.04
N ILE A 11 27.52 -42.26 -9.58
CA ILE A 11 26.31 -41.45 -9.52
C ILE A 11 25.85 -41.18 -10.95
N ASN A 12 24.68 -41.69 -11.29
CA ASN A 12 24.11 -41.65 -12.65
C ASN A 12 23.86 -40.17 -13.05
N SER A 13 24.62 -39.66 -14.04
CA SER A 13 24.57 -38.27 -14.48
C SER A 13 23.16 -37.82 -14.88
N ARG A 14 22.30 -38.76 -15.27
CA ARG A 14 20.89 -38.50 -15.57
C ARG A 14 20.05 -38.10 -14.33
N LEU A 15 20.42 -38.61 -13.14
CA LEU A 15 19.74 -38.30 -11.90
C LEU A 15 20.08 -36.89 -11.42
N ILE A 16 21.34 -36.45 -11.62
CA ILE A 16 21.81 -35.11 -11.25
C ILE A 16 21.12 -34.04 -12.13
N ILE A 17 20.95 -34.30 -13.44
CA ILE A 17 20.30 -33.40 -14.37
C ILE A 17 18.81 -33.25 -14.02
N PHE A 18 18.15 -34.35 -13.61
CA PHE A 18 16.76 -34.32 -13.19
C PHE A 18 16.55 -33.53 -11.89
N PHE A 19 17.48 -33.66 -10.94
CA PHE A 19 17.45 -32.90 -9.68
C PHE A 19 17.70 -31.40 -9.88
N LEU A 20 18.64 -31.05 -10.78
CA LEU A 20 18.91 -29.63 -11.12
C LEU A 20 17.77 -29.00 -11.91
N PHE A 21 17.05 -29.78 -12.72
CA PHE A 21 15.88 -29.30 -13.45
C PHE A 21 14.68 -29.10 -12.50
N PHE A 22 14.50 -30.00 -11.52
CA PHE A 22 13.46 -29.88 -10.50
C PHE A 22 13.72 -28.70 -9.56
N PHE A 23 14.97 -28.43 -9.20
CA PHE A 23 15.34 -27.28 -8.37
C PHE A 23 15.18 -25.94 -9.11
N LYS A 24 15.43 -25.90 -10.43
CA LYS A 24 15.15 -24.72 -11.25
C LYS A 24 13.65 -24.49 -11.46
N LEU A 25 12.85 -25.56 -11.53
CA LEU A 25 11.40 -25.45 -11.65
C LEU A 25 10.73 -24.97 -10.34
N GLN A 26 11.27 -25.36 -9.18
CA GLN A 26 10.80 -24.88 -7.89
C GLN A 26 11.18 -23.42 -7.62
N GLY A 27 12.32 -22.93 -8.16
CA GLY A 27 12.69 -21.52 -8.13
C GLY A 27 11.81 -20.63 -9.04
N ALA A 28 11.26 -21.20 -10.11
CA ALA A 28 10.36 -20.48 -11.03
C ALA A 28 8.89 -20.42 -10.54
N LEU A 29 8.50 -21.30 -9.62
CA LEU A 29 7.15 -21.31 -9.04
C LEU A 29 7.01 -20.41 -7.80
N ASN A 30 8.11 -19.84 -7.31
CA ASN A 30 8.11 -18.97 -6.14
C ASN A 30 8.18 -17.47 -6.48
N SER A 31 8.09 -17.12 -7.76
CA SER A 31 8.01 -15.74 -8.25
C SER A 31 6.60 -15.39 -8.76
N GLN A 32 5.55 -15.98 -8.20
CA GLN A 32 4.30 -15.24 -8.09
C GLN A 32 4.52 -14.27 -6.92
N ASP A 33 5.04 -13.08 -7.22
CA ASP A 33 4.77 -11.90 -6.44
C ASP A 33 3.26 -11.90 -6.20
N ILE A 34 2.85 -12.29 -4.99
CA ILE A 34 1.51 -12.04 -4.50
C ILE A 34 1.45 -10.53 -4.49
N MET A 35 0.91 -9.93 -5.54
CA MET A 35 0.58 -8.51 -5.58
C MET A 35 -0.26 -8.28 -4.34
N LYS A 36 0.36 -7.75 -3.28
CA LYS A 36 -0.35 -7.44 -2.04
C LYS A 36 -1.51 -6.54 -2.44
N ASP A 37 -2.73 -6.97 -2.19
CA ASP A 37 -3.90 -6.14 -2.47
C ASP A 37 -3.75 -4.85 -1.66
N ILE A 38 -3.54 -3.75 -2.36
CA ILE A 38 -3.38 -2.42 -1.77
C ILE A 38 -4.72 -1.78 -1.45
N ASN A 39 -5.81 -2.41 -1.90
CA ASN A 39 -7.15 -1.90 -1.66
C ASN A 39 -7.60 -2.24 -0.25
N ILE A 40 -8.01 -1.24 0.50
CA ILE A 40 -8.78 -1.43 1.72
C ILE A 40 -10.18 -0.87 1.47
N SER A 41 -11.21 -1.70 1.57
CA SER A 41 -12.58 -1.21 1.40
C SER A 41 -12.89 -0.14 2.44
N ILE A 42 -13.76 0.80 2.08
CA ILE A 42 -14.09 1.93 2.96
C ILE A 42 -14.64 1.49 4.32
N ASN A 43 -15.38 0.37 4.37
CA ASN A 43 -15.90 -0.18 5.63
C ASN A 43 -14.78 -0.76 6.51
N GLN A 44 -13.83 -1.49 5.90
CA GLN A 44 -12.65 -1.99 6.62
C GLN A 44 -11.76 -0.84 7.10
N ALA A 45 -11.56 0.18 6.25
CA ALA A 45 -10.81 1.38 6.61
C ALA A 45 -11.47 2.10 7.81
N PHE A 46 -12.79 2.26 7.81
CA PHE A 46 -13.51 2.89 8.91
C PHE A 46 -13.36 2.09 10.23
N GLU A 47 -13.53 0.78 10.22
CA GLU A 47 -13.37 -0.04 11.42
C GLU A 47 -11.93 -0.02 11.96
N SER A 48 -10.94 -0.03 11.06
CA SER A 48 -9.53 0.05 11.44
C SER A 48 -9.15 1.45 11.96
N TYR A 49 -9.69 2.51 11.36
CA TYR A 49 -9.56 3.89 11.83
C TYR A 49 -10.18 4.07 13.23
N LYS A 50 -11.41 3.63 13.43
CA LYS A 50 -12.12 3.70 14.71
C LYS A 50 -11.38 2.96 15.82
N SER A 51 -10.76 1.84 15.52
CA SER A 51 -9.94 1.07 16.46
C SER A 51 -8.49 1.60 16.60
N LYS A 52 -8.17 2.75 15.97
CA LYS A 52 -6.84 3.40 15.98
C LYS A 52 -5.70 2.56 15.41
N LYS A 53 -6.01 1.56 14.60
CA LYS A 53 -5.01 0.71 13.92
C LYS A 53 -4.59 1.27 12.57
N LEU A 54 -5.43 2.12 11.95
CA LEU A 54 -5.19 2.75 10.68
C LEU A 54 -4.95 4.24 10.84
N LYS A 55 -3.90 4.74 10.20
CA LYS A 55 -3.66 6.18 9.97
C LYS A 55 -4.14 6.52 8.56
N ILE A 56 -4.79 7.66 8.41
CA ILE A 56 -5.29 8.12 7.11
C ILE A 56 -4.51 9.36 6.68
N ILE A 57 -4.04 9.36 5.43
CA ILE A 57 -3.45 10.53 4.78
C ILE A 57 -4.44 10.99 3.70
N ASP A 58 -5.04 12.15 3.92
CA ASP A 58 -5.94 12.79 2.95
C ASP A 58 -5.13 13.66 2.01
N ILE A 59 -5.05 13.23 0.75
CA ILE A 59 -4.19 13.84 -0.29
C ILE A 59 -4.98 14.75 -1.24
N ARG A 60 -6.16 15.21 -0.81
CA ARG A 60 -6.97 16.16 -1.57
C ARG A 60 -6.39 17.58 -1.52
N THR A 61 -6.93 18.49 -2.30
CA THR A 61 -6.55 19.91 -2.28
C THR A 61 -7.18 20.65 -1.11
N TYR A 62 -6.65 21.83 -0.75
CA TYR A 62 -7.21 22.74 0.23
C TYR A 62 -8.67 23.07 -0.05
N LYS A 63 -9.00 23.32 -1.33
CA LYS A 63 -10.37 23.61 -1.75
C LYS A 63 -11.31 22.44 -1.48
N GLU A 64 -10.88 21.22 -1.73
CA GLU A 64 -11.66 20.01 -1.44
C GLU A 64 -11.91 19.87 0.07
N TRP A 65 -10.89 20.12 0.92
CA TRP A 65 -11.02 20.08 2.37
C TRP A 65 -12.01 21.14 2.88
N LYS A 66 -11.94 22.37 2.38
CA LYS A 66 -12.86 23.45 2.71
C LYS A 66 -14.30 23.15 2.31
N MET A 67 -14.50 22.49 1.17
CA MET A 67 -15.84 22.20 0.66
C MET A 67 -16.54 21.06 1.38
N THR A 68 -15.82 20.04 1.77
CA THR A 68 -16.44 18.79 2.28
C THR A 68 -16.01 18.44 3.70
N GLY A 69 -15.08 19.19 4.30
CA GLY A 69 -14.46 18.82 5.56
C GLY A 69 -13.35 17.75 5.38
N ILE A 70 -12.87 17.29 6.51
CA ILE A 70 -11.76 16.33 6.64
C ILE A 70 -12.15 15.19 7.58
N ILE A 71 -11.48 14.06 7.47
CA ILE A 71 -11.59 12.97 8.45
C ILE A 71 -10.84 13.40 9.73
N PRO A 72 -11.46 13.36 10.92
CA PRO A 72 -10.77 13.75 12.14
C PRO A 72 -9.47 12.98 12.36
N ASN A 73 -8.43 13.68 12.80
CA ASN A 73 -7.08 13.12 13.02
C ASN A 73 -6.41 12.50 11.78
N SER A 74 -6.87 12.79 10.58
CA SER A 74 -6.11 12.46 9.36
C SER A 74 -4.94 13.41 9.16
N TYR A 75 -3.89 12.92 8.51
CA TYR A 75 -2.82 13.77 8.00
C TYR A 75 -3.27 14.43 6.70
N LEU A 76 -3.11 15.74 6.60
CA LEU A 76 -3.52 16.52 5.45
C LEU A 76 -2.29 16.89 4.64
N ILE A 77 -2.09 16.24 3.49
CA ILE A 77 -0.93 16.46 2.62
C ILE A 77 -1.43 16.48 1.18
N ASN A 78 -1.67 17.66 0.64
CA ASN A 78 -2.19 17.79 -0.73
C ASN A 78 -1.20 17.25 -1.76
N MET A 79 -1.65 16.36 -2.62
CA MET A 79 -0.84 15.83 -3.73
C MET A 79 -0.67 16.85 -4.86
N HIS A 80 -1.67 17.72 -5.05
CA HIS A 80 -1.68 18.77 -6.07
C HIS A 80 -2.09 20.09 -5.45
N GLU A 81 -1.60 21.18 -6.04
CA GLU A 81 -2.05 22.53 -5.74
C GLU A 81 -3.43 22.81 -6.36
N GLU A 82 -3.99 23.99 -6.09
CA GLU A 82 -5.32 24.39 -6.59
C GLU A 82 -5.38 24.54 -8.12
N ASP A 83 -4.26 24.81 -8.77
CA ASP A 83 -4.10 24.90 -10.22
C ASP A 83 -3.76 23.53 -10.87
N PHE A 84 -3.85 22.44 -10.11
CA PHE A 84 -3.49 21.08 -10.50
C PHE A 84 -2.00 20.83 -10.75
N SER A 85 -1.12 21.77 -10.44
CA SER A 85 0.31 21.49 -10.42
C SER A 85 0.65 20.52 -9.27
N GLU A 86 1.77 19.82 -9.40
CA GLU A 86 2.23 18.92 -8.36
C GLU A 86 2.74 19.71 -7.14
N ASN A 87 2.36 19.28 -5.94
CA ASN A 87 2.97 19.78 -4.71
C ASN A 87 4.39 19.21 -4.58
N ILE A 88 5.39 20.04 -4.77
CA ILE A 88 6.81 19.66 -4.72
C ILE A 88 7.23 19.08 -3.35
N ASN A 89 6.50 19.35 -2.29
CA ASN A 89 6.76 18.85 -0.95
C ASN A 89 6.02 17.55 -0.63
N PHE A 90 5.07 17.13 -1.49
CA PHE A 90 4.20 15.97 -1.23
C PHE A 90 4.96 14.73 -0.78
N ILE A 91 5.99 14.36 -1.54
CA ILE A 91 6.78 13.15 -1.24
C ILE A 91 7.46 13.28 0.12
N LYS A 92 8.17 14.38 0.36
CA LYS A 92 8.93 14.60 1.60
C LYS A 92 8.03 14.64 2.83
N GLU A 93 6.88 15.30 2.74
CA GLU A 93 5.93 15.39 3.86
C GLU A 93 5.29 14.04 4.15
N THR A 94 4.96 13.28 3.09
CA THR A 94 4.42 11.93 3.22
C THR A 94 5.44 10.97 3.82
N GLU A 95 6.69 10.96 3.33
CA GLU A 95 7.76 10.13 3.89
C GLU A 95 7.94 10.38 5.39
N LYS A 96 7.90 11.64 5.83
CA LYS A 96 7.96 11.97 7.26
C LYS A 96 6.82 11.30 8.04
N VAL A 97 5.58 11.38 7.56
CA VAL A 97 4.44 10.74 8.22
C VAL A 97 4.58 9.23 8.24
N LEU A 98 5.01 8.61 7.15
CA LEU A 98 5.22 7.17 7.06
C LEU A 98 6.31 6.70 8.01
N ASP A 99 7.43 7.43 8.09
CA ASP A 99 8.54 7.12 9.00
C ASP A 99 8.17 7.21 10.48
N GLU A 100 7.30 8.16 10.83
CA GLU A 100 6.78 8.32 12.19
C GLU A 100 5.71 7.26 12.56
N ASN A 101 5.13 6.57 11.57
CA ASN A 101 4.01 5.65 11.76
C ASN A 101 4.29 4.21 11.26
N LYS A 102 5.53 3.76 11.25
CA LYS A 102 5.94 2.42 10.73
C LYS A 102 5.21 1.23 11.35
N GLU A 103 4.72 1.37 12.56
CA GLU A 103 4.00 0.32 13.30
C GLU A 103 2.50 0.27 12.97
N PHE A 104 2.00 1.21 12.17
CA PHE A 104 0.58 1.31 11.81
C PHE A 104 0.35 0.94 10.35
N ASP A 105 -0.86 0.50 10.06
CA ASP A 105 -1.37 0.54 8.70
C ASP A 105 -1.62 2.00 8.30
N VAL A 106 -1.26 2.37 7.08
CA VAL A 106 -1.48 3.71 6.54
C VAL A 106 -2.27 3.63 5.25
N ALA A 107 -3.37 4.36 5.17
CA ALA A 107 -4.18 4.42 3.96
C ALA A 107 -4.24 5.84 3.39
N PHE A 108 -3.97 5.95 2.10
CA PHE A 108 -4.23 7.17 1.34
C PHE A 108 -5.70 7.27 0.97
N ILE A 109 -6.26 8.47 1.07
CA ILE A 109 -7.61 8.79 0.61
C ILE A 109 -7.59 10.06 -0.25
N CYS A 110 -8.40 10.05 -1.32
CA CYS A 110 -8.65 11.23 -2.13
C CYS A 110 -10.16 11.38 -2.39
N ALA A 111 -10.57 12.10 -3.42
CA ALA A 111 -12.01 12.28 -3.70
C ALA A 111 -12.70 10.98 -4.15
N SER A 112 -12.07 10.19 -5.05
CA SER A 112 -12.68 9.03 -5.73
C SER A 112 -11.71 7.90 -6.06
N GLY A 113 -10.61 7.78 -5.33
CA GLY A 113 -9.67 6.67 -5.40
C GLY A 113 -8.48 6.82 -6.33
N ALA A 114 -8.58 7.58 -7.43
CA ALA A 114 -7.53 7.60 -8.47
C ALA A 114 -6.16 8.15 -7.98
N ARG A 115 -6.15 9.29 -7.31
CA ARG A 115 -4.92 9.88 -6.75
C ARG A 115 -4.32 9.01 -5.65
N SER A 116 -5.16 8.46 -4.77
CA SER A 116 -4.73 7.62 -3.65
C SER A 116 -4.12 6.30 -4.10
N GLU A 117 -4.59 5.72 -5.21
CA GLU A 117 -3.98 4.54 -5.83
C GLU A 117 -2.57 4.84 -6.33
N ILE A 118 -2.38 5.95 -7.05
CA ILE A 118 -1.07 6.39 -7.55
C ILE A 118 -0.10 6.61 -6.38
N ALA A 119 -0.54 7.31 -5.33
CA ALA A 119 0.28 7.58 -4.16
C ALA A 119 0.69 6.28 -3.44
N ALA A 120 -0.26 5.37 -3.19
CA ALA A 120 0.03 4.10 -2.53
C ALA A 120 1.03 3.26 -3.31
N ASN A 121 0.85 3.11 -4.62
CA ASN A 121 1.79 2.37 -5.48
C ASN A 121 3.20 2.99 -5.44
N TYR A 122 3.32 4.31 -5.52
CA TYR A 122 4.61 4.99 -5.43
C TYR A 122 5.37 4.64 -4.15
N PHE A 123 4.71 4.69 -2.98
CA PHE A 123 5.38 4.40 -1.71
C PHE A 123 5.67 2.90 -1.52
N ILE A 124 4.85 2.02 -2.07
CA ILE A 124 5.13 0.58 -2.09
C ILE A 124 6.38 0.26 -2.94
N GLU A 125 6.53 0.89 -4.10
CA GLU A 125 7.73 0.78 -4.95
C GLU A 125 8.99 1.33 -4.25
N LYS A 126 8.83 2.22 -3.27
CA LYS A 126 9.88 2.72 -2.37
C LYS A 126 10.10 1.83 -1.13
N ASP A 127 9.55 0.60 -1.12
CA ASP A 127 9.68 -0.38 -0.04
C ASP A 127 8.96 -0.03 1.28
N TYR A 128 8.09 0.98 1.30
CA TYR A 128 7.23 1.21 2.44
C TYR A 128 6.23 0.06 2.61
N LYS A 129 6.03 -0.38 3.86
CA LYS A 129 5.14 -1.50 4.19
C LYS A 129 3.83 -0.98 4.78
N ASN A 130 2.82 -1.85 4.80
CA ASN A 130 1.51 -1.56 5.41
C ASN A 130 0.82 -0.34 4.79
N ILE A 131 1.04 -0.14 3.49
CA ILE A 131 0.45 0.94 2.69
C ILE A 131 -0.78 0.41 1.96
N PHE A 132 -1.86 1.20 2.02
CA PHE A 132 -3.15 0.94 1.39
C PHE A 132 -3.68 2.20 0.72
N HIS A 133 -4.71 2.06 -0.09
CA HIS A 133 -5.56 3.17 -0.50
C HIS A 133 -7.04 2.80 -0.36
N ILE A 134 -7.89 3.81 -0.22
CA ILE A 134 -9.35 3.65 -0.12
C ILE A 134 -9.95 3.99 -1.48
N PRO A 135 -10.35 2.96 -2.29
CA PRO A 135 -10.80 3.15 -3.68
C PRO A 135 -12.02 4.05 -3.82
N GLU A 136 -12.92 4.00 -2.86
CA GLU A 136 -14.15 4.81 -2.86
C GLU A 136 -13.83 6.29 -2.62
N GLY A 137 -12.83 6.60 -1.79
CA GLY A 137 -12.47 7.96 -1.43
C GLY A 137 -13.50 8.68 -0.57
N ILE A 138 -13.44 10.02 -0.54
CA ILE A 138 -14.36 10.84 0.26
C ILE A 138 -15.74 10.93 -0.37
N LEU A 139 -15.83 11.11 -1.69
CA LEU A 139 -17.09 11.29 -2.41
C LEU A 139 -17.62 10.00 -3.03
N GLY A 140 -16.72 9.14 -3.47
CA GLY A 140 -17.08 7.97 -4.27
C GLY A 140 -17.53 8.32 -5.69
N LYS A 141 -17.55 7.32 -6.57
CA LYS A 141 -18.05 7.47 -7.93
C LYS A 141 -19.58 7.45 -7.99
N ASN A 142 -20.21 6.72 -7.05
CA ASN A 142 -21.65 6.49 -6.98
C ASN A 142 -22.24 6.98 -5.64
N LYS A 143 -21.66 8.00 -5.02
CA LYS A 143 -22.03 8.45 -3.66
C LYS A 143 -21.84 7.33 -2.62
N ASP A 144 -20.81 6.55 -2.79
CA ASP A 144 -20.40 5.42 -1.94
C ASP A 144 -19.12 5.75 -1.13
N GLY A 145 -18.71 7.01 -1.15
CA GLY A 145 -17.55 7.51 -0.41
C GLY A 145 -17.81 7.77 1.07
N TRP A 146 -16.74 8.05 1.79
CA TRP A 146 -16.72 8.27 3.24
C TRP A 146 -17.78 9.24 3.75
N LEU A 147 -17.94 10.37 3.04
CA LEU A 147 -18.92 11.39 3.36
C LEU A 147 -20.37 10.89 3.22
N PHE A 148 -20.66 10.19 2.12
CA PHE A 148 -22.02 9.73 1.82
C PHE A 148 -22.46 8.53 2.66
N LEU A 149 -21.52 7.76 3.19
CA LEU A 149 -21.81 6.71 4.16
C LEU A 149 -22.03 7.25 5.58
N GLY A 150 -21.93 8.58 5.77
CA GLY A 150 -22.16 9.21 7.06
C GLY A 150 -21.05 8.94 8.08
N TYR A 151 -19.85 8.59 7.64
CA TYR A 151 -18.71 8.42 8.53
C TYR A 151 -18.20 9.77 9.05
N PRO A 152 -17.46 9.81 10.17
CA PRO A 152 -17.05 11.03 10.82
C PRO A 152 -16.31 12.00 9.88
N MET A 153 -16.77 13.24 9.86
CA MET A 153 -16.14 14.37 9.19
C MET A 153 -16.13 15.58 10.13
N GLU A 154 -15.14 16.43 10.02
CA GLU A 154 -15.09 17.72 10.71
C GLU A 154 -14.76 18.86 9.74
N SER A 155 -15.11 20.08 10.10
CA SER A 155 -14.79 21.24 9.27
C SER A 155 -13.30 21.48 9.23
N TYR A 156 -12.76 21.70 8.02
CA TYR A 156 -11.39 22.16 7.87
C TYR A 156 -11.30 23.63 8.28
N ILE A 157 -10.39 23.94 9.20
CA ILE A 157 -10.09 25.30 9.67
C ILE A 157 -8.67 25.64 9.29
N ASP A 158 -8.47 26.70 8.49
CA ASP A 158 -7.15 27.21 8.16
C ASP A 158 -6.40 27.57 9.48
N LYS A 159 -5.18 27.06 9.64
CA LYS A 159 -4.31 27.38 10.77
C LYS A 159 -3.43 28.56 10.44
#